data_212e71de4286b2c993b8ebef60131595
#
_entry.id   212e71de4286b2c993b8ebef60131595
#
_cell.length_a   1.000
_cell.length_b   1.000
_cell.length_c   1.000
_cell.angle_alpha   90.00
_cell.angle_beta   90.00
_cell.angle_gamma   90.00
#
_symmetry.space_group_name_H-M   'P 1'
#
loop_
_entity.id
_entity.type
_entity.pdbx_description
1 polymer ?
#
loop_
_entity_poly.entity_id
_entity_poly.type
_entity_poly.pdbx_seq_one_letter_code
_entity_poly.pdbx_strand_id
1 'polypeptide(L)' 'MEKLTFNNDQLEFLKFIVQDFEYNDDHEKYMIEQIENKIYQAQENQMLRVIGGLTT' A
#
# COMPACT_ATOMS: atom_id res chain seq x y z
N MET A 1 15.32 4.50 15.81
CA MET A 1 14.46 3.42 15.28
C MET A 1 14.08 3.74 13.85
N GLU A 2 14.40 2.85 12.96
CA GLU A 2 14.12 3.06 11.55
C GLU A 2 12.70 2.63 11.21
N LYS A 3 12.01 3.47 10.46
CA LYS A 3 10.71 3.10 9.92
C LYS A 3 10.91 2.36 8.61
N LEU A 4 10.24 1.22 8.50
CA LEU A 4 10.20 0.52 7.23
C LEU A 4 9.29 1.29 6.29
N THR A 5 9.89 1.92 5.30
CA THR A 5 9.15 2.65 4.29
C THR A 5 9.40 2.02 2.94
N PHE A 6 8.33 1.91 2.14
CA PHE A 6 8.42 1.38 0.80
C PHE A 6 8.34 2.52 -0.20
N ASN A 7 9.12 2.44 -1.27
CA ASN A 7 8.97 3.39 -2.36
C ASN A 7 7.76 3.01 -3.22
N ASN A 8 7.41 3.87 -4.16
CA ASN A 8 6.20 3.67 -4.96
C ASN A 8 6.28 2.38 -5.79
N ASP A 9 7.45 2.05 -6.32
CA ASP A 9 7.61 0.83 -7.11
C ASP A 9 7.39 -0.41 -6.25
N GLN A 10 7.88 -0.38 -5.02
CA GLN A 10 7.68 -1.48 -4.09
C GLN A 10 6.22 -1.64 -3.70
N LEU A 11 5.52 -0.53 -3.50
CA LEU A 11 4.10 -0.56 -3.18
C LEU A 11 3.28 -1.11 -4.33
N GLU A 12 3.62 -0.75 -5.56
CA GLU A 12 2.98 -1.29 -6.75
C GLU A 12 3.18 -2.80 -6.84
N PHE A 13 4.38 -3.26 -6.57
CA PHE A 13 4.69 -4.68 -6.60
C PHE A 13 3.91 -5.43 -5.52
N LEU A 14 3.86 -4.89 -4.32
CA LEU A 14 3.10 -5.49 -3.22
C LEU A 14 1.61 -5.56 -3.57
N LYS A 15 1.08 -4.52 -4.16
CA LYS A 15 -0.31 -4.49 -4.60
C LYS A 15 -0.58 -5.62 -5.60
N PHE A 16 0.34 -5.83 -6.52
CA PHE A 16 0.24 -6.91 -7.48
C PHE A 16 0.16 -8.27 -6.80
N ILE A 17 1.06 -8.51 -5.85
CA ILE A 17 1.11 -9.77 -5.13
C ILE A 17 -0.20 -10.00 -4.37
N VAL A 18 -0.68 -8.98 -3.69
CA VAL A 18 -1.89 -9.08 -2.89
C VAL A 18 -3.12 -9.32 -3.76
N GLN A 19 -3.20 -8.64 -4.90
CA GLN A 19 -4.34 -8.81 -5.80
C GLN A 19 -4.35 -10.18 -6.45
N ASP A 20 -3.18 -10.76 -6.66
CA ASP A 20 -3.05 -12.07 -7.28
C ASP A 20 -3.21 -13.21 -6.28
N PHE A 21 -3.24 -12.89 -4.99
CA PHE A 21 -3.36 -13.88 -3.94
C PHE A 21 -4.76 -14.46 -3.90
N GLU A 22 -4.85 -15.79 -3.87
CA GLU A 22 -6.12 -16.48 -3.73
C GLU A 22 -6.36 -16.78 -2.26
N TYR A 23 -7.47 -16.25 -1.75
CA TYR A 23 -7.82 -16.49 -0.35
C TYR A 23 -8.78 -17.70 -0.27
N ASN A 24 -8.65 -18.44 0.85
CA ASN A 24 -9.42 -19.67 1.06
C ASN A 24 -10.62 -19.47 1.96
N ASP A 25 -10.63 -18.42 2.77
CA ASP A 25 -11.74 -18.16 3.67
C ASP A 25 -11.94 -16.64 3.87
N ASP A 26 -13.00 -16.31 4.59
CA ASP A 26 -13.36 -14.90 4.81
C ASP A 26 -12.34 -14.17 5.65
N HIS A 27 -11.68 -14.87 6.55
CA HIS A 27 -10.65 -14.27 7.38
C HIS A 27 -9.46 -13.80 6.54
N GLU A 28 -9.03 -14.66 5.62
CA GLU A 28 -7.93 -14.29 4.73
C GLU A 28 -8.34 -13.14 3.81
N LYS A 29 -9.58 -13.17 3.34
CA LYS A 29 -10.10 -12.07 2.52
C LYS A 29 -10.03 -10.76 3.28
N TYR A 30 -10.45 -10.76 4.54
CA TYR A 30 -10.41 -9.58 5.38
C TYR A 30 -8.99 -9.07 5.54
N MET A 31 -8.05 -9.97 5.79
CA MET A 31 -6.65 -9.59 5.94
C MET A 31 -6.09 -8.98 4.67
N ILE A 32 -6.43 -9.54 3.53
CA ILE A 32 -5.99 -9.02 2.23
C ILE A 32 -6.54 -7.61 2.02
N GLU A 33 -7.80 -7.39 2.33
CA GLU A 33 -8.41 -6.06 2.19
C GLU A 33 -7.71 -5.05 3.09
N GLN A 34 -7.35 -5.45 4.30
CA GLN A 34 -6.61 -4.58 5.22
C GLN A 34 -5.24 -4.22 4.65
N ILE A 35 -4.54 -5.19 4.08
CA ILE A 35 -3.23 -4.96 3.49
C ILE A 35 -3.36 -4.03 2.28
N GLU A 36 -4.33 -4.27 1.42
CA GLU A 36 -4.55 -3.41 0.25
C GLU A 36 -4.82 -1.97 0.68
N ASN A 37 -5.66 -1.78 1.69
CA ASN A 37 -5.98 -0.44 2.18
C ASN A 37 -4.73 0.28 2.67
N LYS A 38 -3.85 -0.44 3.34
CA LYS A 38 -2.60 0.15 3.83
C LYS A 38 -1.68 0.54 2.69
N ILE A 39 -1.64 -0.27 1.64
CA ILE A 39 -0.84 0.04 0.46
C ILE A 39 -1.38 1.30 -0.22
N TYR A 40 -2.70 1.38 -0.40
CA TYR A 40 -3.32 2.55 -1.00
C TYR A 40 -3.06 3.81 -0.18
N GLN A 41 -3.15 3.71 1.15
CA GLN A 41 -2.87 4.85 2.01
C GLN A 41 -1.42 5.31 1.90
N ALA A 42 -0.50 4.35 1.82
CA ALA A 42 0.91 4.69 1.68
C ALA A 42 1.18 5.40 0.35
N GLN A 43 0.57 4.92 -0.72
CA GLN A 43 0.70 5.56 -2.03
C GLN A 43 0.09 6.96 -2.03
N GLU A 44 -1.07 7.10 -1.41
CA GLU A 44 -1.73 8.40 -1.30
C GLU A 44 -0.88 9.38 -0.50
N ASN A 45 -0.30 8.93 0.59
CA ASN A 45 0.56 9.78 1.41
C ASN A 45 1.77 10.26 0.63
N GLN A 46 2.37 9.40 -0.18
CA GLN A 46 3.49 9.80 -1.03
C GLN A 46 3.06 10.84 -2.05
N MET A 47 1.89 10.65 -2.65
CA MET A 47 1.36 11.59 -3.62
C MET A 47 1.10 12.95 -2.98
N LEU A 48 0.48 12.97 -1.79
CA LEU A 48 0.22 14.20 -1.06
C LEU A 48 1.50 14.93 -0.70
N ARG A 49 2.53 14.19 -0.36
CA ARG A 49 3.82 14.78 -0.02
C ARG A 49 4.43 15.49 -1.22
N VAL A 50 4.32 14.88 -2.39
CA VAL A 50 4.83 15.49 -3.63
C VAL A 50 4.05 16.75 -3.94
N ILE A 51 2.73 16.69 -3.84
CA ILE A 51 1.88 17.87 -4.11
C ILE A 51 2.18 18.98 -3.09
N GLY A 52 2.32 18.61 -1.83
CA GLY A 52 2.65 19.57 -0.79
C GLY A 52 3.98 20.27 -1.06
N GLY A 53 4.96 19.51 -1.55
CA GLY A 53 6.25 20.07 -1.90
C GLY A 53 6.17 21.04 -3.08
N LEU A 54 5.25 20.79 -4.02
CA LEU A 54 5.07 21.66 -5.17
C LEU A 54 4.32 22.95 -4.83
N THR A 55 3.47 22.91 -3.84
CA THR A 55 2.65 24.06 -3.47
C THR A 55 3.33 24.99 -2.48
N THR A 56 4.37 24.53 -1.84
CA THR A 56 5.14 25.37 -0.94
C THR A 56 6.35 25.93 -1.63
#